data_9491fc3d78865b100425111b3b3fd0f4
#
_entry.id   9491fc3d78865b100425111b3b3fd0f4
#
_cell.length_a   1.000
_cell.length_b   1.000
_cell.length_c   1.000
_cell.angle_alpha   90.00
_cell.angle_beta   90.00
_cell.angle_gamma   90.00
#
_symmetry.space_group_name_H-M   'P 1'
#
loop_
_entity.id
_entity.type
_entity.pdbx_description
1 polymer ?
#
loop_
_entity_poly.entity_id
_entity_poly.type
_entity_poly.pdbx_seq_one_letter_code
_entity_poly.pdbx_strand_id
1 'polypeptide(L)'
;MKTELILVGKTVNKHFVAGIKDYAERITHYMPFNITTIPELKNTKSLSEQQQKEREGELILKLIQPSDTVVLLDEHGQEFRSIEYAKWLERKQATARRLVFIIGGPYGFSQAVYDRANEKISLSKMTFSHQMVRLIFTEALYRACTIIKGEPYHHE
;
A
#
# COMPACT_ATOMS: atom_id res chain seq x y z
N MET A 1 -15.87 0.88 5.95
CA MET A 1 -14.41 0.98 6.18
C MET A 1 -13.78 1.88 5.12
N LYS A 2 -12.97 2.83 5.53
CA LYS A 2 -12.17 3.64 4.62
C LYS A 2 -10.83 2.97 4.39
N THR A 3 -10.36 2.99 3.14
CA THR A 3 -9.05 2.42 2.78
C THR A 3 -8.17 3.51 2.21
N GLU A 4 -6.95 3.58 2.70
CA GLU A 4 -5.95 4.57 2.31
C GLU A 4 -4.70 3.86 1.82
N LEU A 5 -4.12 4.35 0.75
CA LEU A 5 -2.78 3.94 0.29
C LEU A 5 -1.85 5.13 0.45
N ILE A 6 -0.78 4.95 1.22
CA ILE A 6 0.26 5.97 1.39
C ILE A 6 1.47 5.56 0.55
N LEU A 7 1.91 6.48 -0.29
CA LEU A 7 3.09 6.33 -1.14
C LEU A 7 4.16 7.33 -0.72
N VAL A 8 5.41 6.92 -0.79
CA VAL A 8 6.56 7.79 -0.53
C VAL A 8 7.19 8.18 -1.86
N GLY A 9 7.12 9.47 -2.18
CA GLY A 9 7.58 10.00 -3.46
C GLY A 9 6.56 9.85 -4.58
N LYS A 10 6.64 10.75 -5.54
CA LYS A 10 5.72 10.82 -6.66
C LYS A 10 5.89 9.65 -7.62
N THR A 11 4.80 9.14 -8.17
CA THR A 11 4.85 8.21 -9.31
C THR A 11 5.16 9.03 -10.55
N VAL A 12 6.25 8.70 -11.25
CA VAL A 12 6.76 9.52 -12.37
C VAL A 12 6.50 8.94 -13.75
N ASN A 13 6.42 7.60 -13.89
CA ASN A 13 6.14 7.00 -15.18
C ASN A 13 4.67 7.23 -15.54
N LYS A 14 4.43 7.86 -16.68
CA LYS A 14 3.06 8.24 -17.09
C LYS A 14 2.14 7.04 -17.30
N HIS A 15 2.68 5.89 -17.70
CA HIS A 15 1.88 4.67 -17.87
C HIS A 15 1.44 4.11 -16.52
N PHE A 16 2.31 4.19 -15.52
CA PHE A 16 1.97 3.76 -14.17
C PHE A 16 0.97 4.73 -13.52
N VAL A 17 1.16 6.03 -13.69
CA VAL A 17 0.21 7.05 -13.20
C VAL A 17 -1.19 6.79 -13.75
N ALA A 18 -1.31 6.57 -15.07
CA ALA A 18 -2.60 6.30 -15.70
C ALA A 18 -3.22 5.00 -15.21
N GLY A 19 -2.43 3.92 -15.11
CA GLY A 19 -2.92 2.63 -14.62
C GLY A 19 -3.36 2.65 -13.16
N ILE A 20 -2.60 3.28 -12.30
CA ILE A 20 -2.93 3.44 -10.89
C ILE A 20 -4.23 4.23 -10.75
N LYS A 21 -4.37 5.31 -11.49
CA LYS A 21 -5.59 6.13 -11.49
C LYS A 21 -6.81 5.30 -11.91
N ASP A 22 -6.68 4.51 -12.98
CA ASP A 22 -7.76 3.67 -13.48
C ASP A 22 -8.23 2.68 -12.41
N TYR A 23 -7.30 1.92 -11.82
CA TYR A 23 -7.68 0.97 -10.77
C TYR A 23 -8.18 1.64 -9.49
N ALA A 24 -7.60 2.77 -9.10
CA ALA A 24 -8.07 3.53 -7.94
C ALA A 24 -9.53 3.96 -8.12
N GLU A 25 -9.88 4.46 -9.29
CA GLU A 25 -11.26 4.84 -9.61
C GLU A 25 -12.21 3.63 -9.54
N ARG A 26 -11.79 2.48 -10.07
CA ARG A 26 -12.59 1.25 -10.00
C ARG A 26 -12.82 0.80 -8.56
N ILE A 27 -11.79 0.88 -7.71
CA ILE A 27 -11.88 0.51 -6.30
C ILE A 27 -12.94 1.36 -5.58
N THR A 28 -13.08 2.63 -5.93
CA THR A 28 -14.04 3.53 -5.28
C THR A 28 -15.50 3.08 -5.44
N HIS A 29 -15.80 2.22 -6.41
CA HIS A 29 -17.14 1.64 -6.56
C HIS A 29 -17.44 0.56 -5.51
N TYR A 30 -16.43 0.08 -4.80
CA TYR A 30 -16.57 -0.98 -3.79
C TYR A 30 -16.39 -0.46 -2.38
N MET A 31 -15.53 0.55 -2.20
CA MET A 31 -15.25 1.12 -0.88
C MET A 31 -14.63 2.52 -1.05
N PRO A 32 -14.77 3.40 -0.04
CA PRO A 32 -14.02 4.65 -0.06
C PRO A 32 -12.51 4.36 -0.11
N PHE A 33 -11.83 4.88 -1.11
CA PHE A 33 -10.41 4.64 -1.34
C PHE A 33 -9.72 5.94 -1.74
N ASN A 34 -8.59 6.23 -1.10
CA ASN A 34 -7.79 7.40 -1.39
C ASN A 34 -6.31 7.06 -1.40
N ILE A 35 -5.55 7.78 -2.22
CA ILE A 35 -4.08 7.65 -2.28
C ILE A 35 -3.49 8.98 -1.82
N THR A 36 -2.62 8.91 -0.81
CA THR A 36 -1.86 10.07 -0.32
C THR A 36 -0.39 9.84 -0.65
N THR A 37 0.22 10.81 -1.33
CA THR A 37 1.64 10.76 -1.67
C THR A 37 2.42 11.71 -0.77
N ILE A 38 3.40 11.18 -0.06
CA ILE A 38 4.34 11.97 0.72
C ILE A 38 5.40 12.48 -0.26
N PRO A 39 5.63 13.79 -0.33
CA PRO A 39 6.67 14.33 -1.23
C PRO A 39 8.05 13.77 -0.89
N GLU A 40 8.88 13.61 -1.91
CA GLU A 40 10.27 13.20 -1.71
C GLU A 40 11.00 14.20 -0.81
N LEU A 41 11.91 13.67 0.02
CA LEU A 41 12.76 14.50 0.86
C LEU A 41 13.69 15.34 -0.02
N LYS A 42 13.91 16.58 0.39
CA LYS A 42 14.86 17.48 -0.25
C LYS A 42 16.22 17.38 0.46
N ASN A 43 17.30 17.65 -0.30
CA ASN A 43 18.65 17.71 0.25
C ASN A 43 19.11 16.40 0.88
N THR A 44 18.85 15.27 0.20
CA THR A 44 19.17 13.95 0.71
C THR A 44 20.62 13.53 0.51
N LYS A 45 21.42 14.32 -0.21
CA LYS A 45 22.83 13.96 -0.51
C LYS A 45 23.70 13.77 0.72
N SER A 46 23.39 14.49 1.81
CA SER A 46 24.13 14.39 3.07
C SER A 46 23.55 13.36 4.02
N LEU A 47 22.43 12.70 3.65
CA LEU A 47 21.76 11.73 4.50
C LEU A 47 22.21 10.31 4.18
N SER A 48 22.43 9.51 5.23
CA SER A 48 22.56 8.07 5.09
C SER A 48 21.20 7.46 4.72
N GLU A 49 21.22 6.22 4.22
CA GLU A 49 19.97 5.48 3.97
C GLU A 49 19.12 5.37 5.24
N GLN A 50 19.77 5.13 6.39
CA GLN A 50 19.09 5.05 7.68
C GLN A 50 18.42 6.36 8.06
N GLN A 51 19.11 7.47 7.89
CA GLN A 51 18.55 8.80 8.17
C GLN A 51 17.38 9.11 7.26
N GLN A 52 17.48 8.75 5.99
CA GLN A 52 16.40 8.96 5.03
C GLN A 52 15.16 8.15 5.42
N LYS A 53 15.33 6.87 5.76
CA LYS A 53 14.22 6.03 6.23
C LYS A 53 13.54 6.62 7.47
N GLU A 54 14.32 7.11 8.41
CA GLU A 54 13.79 7.69 9.65
C GLU A 54 12.97 8.95 9.37
N ARG A 55 13.45 9.83 8.50
CA ARG A 55 12.71 11.05 8.12
C ARG A 55 11.45 10.74 7.35
N GLU A 56 11.51 9.81 6.40
CA GLU A 56 10.32 9.33 5.70
C GLU A 56 9.33 8.72 6.67
N GLY A 57 9.82 7.94 7.63
CA GLY A 57 9.00 7.31 8.66
C GLY A 57 8.26 8.32 9.54
N GLU A 58 8.91 9.42 9.91
CA GLU A 58 8.24 10.49 10.65
C GLU A 58 7.06 11.07 9.89
N LEU A 59 7.22 11.28 8.58
CA LEU A 59 6.16 11.80 7.72
C LEU A 59 5.02 10.79 7.57
N ILE A 60 5.35 9.51 7.44
CA ILE A 60 4.36 8.44 7.39
C ILE A 60 3.54 8.42 8.68
N LEU A 61 4.21 8.41 9.83
CA LEU A 61 3.55 8.29 11.13
C LEU A 61 2.63 9.47 11.44
N LYS A 62 2.91 10.66 10.91
CA LYS A 62 2.02 11.81 11.05
C LYS A 62 0.67 11.61 10.38
N LEU A 63 0.59 10.74 9.38
CA LEU A 63 -0.64 10.46 8.65
C LEU A 63 -1.46 9.33 9.28
N ILE A 64 -0.92 8.65 10.29
CA ILE A 64 -1.53 7.48 10.92
C ILE A 64 -2.23 7.89 12.21
N GLN A 65 -3.47 7.43 12.37
CA GLN A 65 -4.26 7.61 13.58
C GLN A 65 -4.13 6.38 14.49
N PRO A 66 -4.30 6.54 15.81
CA PRO A 66 -4.17 5.41 16.75
C PRO A 66 -5.10 4.24 16.43
N SER A 67 -6.30 4.51 15.91
CA SER A 67 -7.30 3.48 15.58
C SER A 67 -7.10 2.82 14.23
N ASP A 68 -6.12 3.26 13.43
CA ASP A 68 -5.88 2.71 12.09
C ASP A 68 -5.32 1.30 12.16
N THR A 69 -5.75 0.46 11.22
CA THR A 69 -5.10 -0.81 10.95
C THR A 69 -4.09 -0.57 9.84
N VAL A 70 -2.80 -0.68 10.17
CA VAL A 70 -1.70 -0.36 9.27
C VAL A 70 -1.07 -1.63 8.72
N VAL A 71 -1.00 -1.72 7.40
CA VAL A 71 -0.45 -2.86 6.67
C VAL A 71 0.67 -2.37 5.75
N LEU A 72 1.86 -2.88 5.97
CA LEU A 72 3.02 -2.53 5.15
C LEU A 72 3.17 -3.51 3.98
N LEU A 73 3.48 -2.98 2.81
CA LEU A 73 3.97 -3.77 1.68
C LEU A 73 5.47 -4.00 1.90
N ASP A 74 5.84 -5.25 2.15
CA ASP A 74 7.21 -5.62 2.51
C ASP A 74 7.51 -7.00 1.94
N GLU A 75 8.71 -7.19 1.36
CA GLU A 75 9.09 -8.47 0.74
C GLU A 75 9.11 -9.64 1.71
N HIS A 76 9.24 -9.37 3.01
CA HIS A 76 9.21 -10.38 4.06
C HIS A 76 7.82 -10.54 4.70
N GLY A 77 6.81 -9.91 4.12
CA GLY A 77 5.44 -10.01 4.61
C GLY A 77 4.76 -11.31 4.24
N GLN A 78 3.53 -11.47 4.72
CA GLN A 78 2.70 -12.63 4.41
C GLN A 78 2.30 -12.61 2.93
N GLU A 79 2.48 -13.74 2.26
CA GLU A 79 2.04 -13.92 0.87
C GLU A 79 0.65 -14.56 0.84
N PHE A 80 -0.12 -14.18 -0.19
CA PHE A 80 -1.47 -14.72 -0.39
C PHE A 80 -1.67 -15.11 -1.85
N ARG A 81 -2.49 -16.12 -2.07
CA ARG A 81 -3.17 -16.29 -3.35
C ARG A 81 -4.29 -15.23 -3.43
N SER A 82 -4.72 -14.87 -4.63
CA SER A 82 -5.73 -13.82 -4.82
C SER A 82 -7.01 -14.06 -4.02
N ILE A 83 -7.51 -15.29 -3.99
CA ILE A 83 -8.71 -15.64 -3.24
C ILE A 83 -8.48 -15.49 -1.73
N GLU A 84 -7.32 -15.89 -1.24
CA GLU A 84 -6.96 -15.75 0.18
C GLU A 84 -6.85 -14.27 0.57
N TYR A 85 -6.26 -13.47 -0.30
CA TYR A 85 -6.15 -12.03 -0.08
C TYR A 85 -7.53 -11.36 -0.02
N ALA A 86 -8.45 -11.77 -0.89
CA ALA A 86 -9.82 -11.28 -0.86
C ALA A 86 -10.50 -11.61 0.47
N LYS A 87 -10.34 -12.84 0.97
CA LYS A 87 -10.87 -13.24 2.28
C LYS A 87 -10.27 -12.42 3.43
N TRP A 88 -8.96 -12.20 3.36
CA TRP A 88 -8.26 -11.35 4.33
C TRP A 88 -8.83 -9.93 4.32
N LEU A 89 -9.02 -9.35 3.12
CA LEU A 89 -9.59 -8.01 2.98
C LEU A 89 -11.00 -7.95 3.56
N GLU A 90 -11.83 -8.93 3.26
CA GLU A 90 -13.20 -9.00 3.77
C GLU A 90 -13.23 -9.02 5.31
N ARG A 91 -12.32 -9.78 5.93
CA ARG A 91 -12.20 -9.78 7.39
C ARG A 91 -11.80 -8.40 7.92
N LYS A 92 -10.89 -7.70 7.24
CA LYS A 92 -10.49 -6.35 7.63
C LYS A 92 -11.65 -5.37 7.50
N GLN A 93 -12.46 -5.50 6.47
CA GLN A 93 -13.65 -4.66 6.29
C GLN A 93 -14.64 -4.79 7.44
N ALA A 94 -14.72 -5.96 8.05
CA ALA A 94 -15.62 -6.22 9.17
C ALA A 94 -15.14 -5.58 10.49
N THR A 95 -13.85 -5.35 10.66
CA THR A 95 -13.26 -4.96 11.95
C THR A 95 -12.51 -3.64 11.96
N ALA A 96 -11.93 -3.21 10.83
CA ALA A 96 -11.14 -2.00 10.77
C ALA A 96 -12.01 -0.76 10.54
N ARG A 97 -11.70 0.32 11.25
CA ARG A 97 -12.31 1.63 10.97
C ARG A 97 -11.70 2.25 9.73
N ARG A 98 -10.38 2.22 9.66
CA ARG A 98 -9.62 2.69 8.52
C ARG A 98 -8.48 1.70 8.28
N LEU A 99 -8.36 1.22 7.06
CA LEU A 99 -7.30 0.32 6.64
C LEU A 99 -6.28 1.13 5.85
N VAL A 100 -5.04 1.16 6.32
CA VAL A 100 -3.98 1.96 5.70
C VAL A 100 -2.91 1.02 5.18
N PHE A 101 -2.74 1.00 3.86
CA PHE A 101 -1.62 0.33 3.22
C PHE A 101 -0.51 1.33 2.97
N ILE A 102 0.74 0.91 3.16
CA ILE A 102 1.89 1.78 2.94
C ILE A 102 2.90 1.08 2.04
N ILE A 103 3.27 1.75 0.95
CA ILE A 103 4.37 1.35 0.08
C ILE A 103 5.50 2.34 0.32
N GLY A 104 6.62 1.85 0.83
CA GLY A 104 7.76 2.69 1.20
C GLY A 104 8.59 3.14 0.00
N GLY A 105 9.59 3.95 0.29
CA GLY A 105 10.59 4.38 -0.67
C GLY A 105 11.62 3.28 -0.96
N PRO A 106 12.70 3.61 -1.72
CA PRO A 106 13.65 2.60 -2.19
C PRO A 106 14.44 1.90 -1.07
N TYR A 107 14.54 2.49 0.11
CA TYR A 107 15.29 1.91 1.21
C TYR A 107 14.43 1.16 2.24
N GLY A 108 13.11 1.08 2.01
CA GLY A 108 12.19 0.40 2.92
C GLY A 108 11.73 1.31 4.08
N PHE A 109 11.39 0.69 5.20
CA PHE A 109 10.79 1.37 6.35
C PHE A 109 11.76 1.52 7.52
N SER A 110 11.56 2.57 8.32
CA SER A 110 12.24 2.72 9.60
C SER A 110 11.68 1.73 10.63
N GLN A 111 12.45 1.51 11.70
CA GLN A 111 11.99 0.63 12.78
C GLN A 111 10.70 1.15 13.42
N ALA A 112 10.57 2.47 13.58
CA ALA A 112 9.35 3.06 14.15
C ALA A 112 8.10 2.75 13.33
N VAL A 113 8.22 2.73 12.01
CA VAL A 113 7.10 2.35 11.12
C VAL A 113 6.78 0.87 11.28
N TYR A 114 7.79 0.00 11.32
CA TYR A 114 7.58 -1.42 11.59
C TYR A 114 6.90 -1.67 12.93
N ASP A 115 7.33 -0.95 13.96
CA ASP A 115 6.77 -1.09 15.32
C ASP A 115 5.29 -0.68 15.36
N ARG A 116 4.92 0.35 14.58
CA ARG A 116 3.53 0.83 14.51
C ARG A 116 2.63 -0.10 13.71
N ALA A 117 3.16 -0.77 12.70
CA ALA A 117 2.37 -1.58 11.77
C ALA A 117 1.70 -2.76 12.48
N ASN A 118 0.49 -3.06 12.03
CA ASN A 118 -0.27 -4.21 12.52
C ASN A 118 0.11 -5.48 11.76
N GLU A 119 0.35 -5.36 10.46
CA GLU A 119 0.68 -6.49 9.58
C GLU A 119 1.62 -6.07 8.47
N LYS A 120 2.25 -7.06 7.85
CA LYS A 120 3.06 -6.91 6.64
C LYS A 120 2.55 -7.90 5.60
N ILE A 121 2.37 -7.46 4.37
CA ILE A 121 2.01 -8.35 3.27
C ILE A 121 3.03 -8.24 2.14
N SER A 122 3.25 -9.32 1.42
CA SER A 122 4.11 -9.37 0.24
C SER A 122 3.28 -9.77 -0.96
N LEU A 123 3.44 -9.03 -2.06
CA LEU A 123 2.75 -9.34 -3.32
C LEU A 123 3.42 -10.48 -4.07
N SER A 124 4.72 -10.70 -3.84
CA SER A 124 5.49 -11.72 -4.52
C SER A 124 6.84 -11.91 -3.83
N LYS A 125 7.43 -13.07 -4.02
CA LYS A 125 8.84 -13.31 -3.66
C LYS A 125 9.80 -12.61 -4.61
N MET A 126 9.32 -12.19 -5.79
CA MET A 126 10.11 -11.43 -6.74
C MET A 126 10.11 -9.95 -6.37
N THR A 127 11.22 -9.28 -6.65
CA THR A 127 11.36 -7.86 -6.39
C THR A 127 10.75 -7.05 -7.54
N PHE A 128 9.95 -6.05 -7.20
CA PHE A 128 9.44 -5.07 -8.15
C PHE A 128 10.10 -3.71 -7.88
N SER A 129 10.19 -2.87 -8.92
CA SER A 129 10.59 -1.49 -8.69
C SER A 129 9.54 -0.81 -7.79
N HIS A 130 9.96 0.18 -7.00
CA HIS A 130 9.05 0.90 -6.12
C HIS A 130 7.99 1.72 -6.89
N GLN A 131 8.18 1.94 -8.18
CA GLN A 131 7.19 2.56 -9.07
C GLN A 131 6.17 1.54 -9.58
N MET A 132 6.65 0.40 -10.07
CA MET A 132 5.80 -0.66 -10.63
C MET A 132 4.93 -1.33 -9.57
N VAL A 133 5.43 -1.53 -8.37
CA VAL A 133 4.70 -2.20 -7.30
C VAL A 133 3.40 -1.47 -6.95
N ARG A 134 3.34 -0.16 -7.15
CA ARG A 134 2.14 0.65 -6.92
C ARG A 134 1.01 0.25 -7.84
N LEU A 135 1.32 0.00 -9.11
CA LEU A 135 0.33 -0.45 -10.09
C LEU A 135 -0.12 -1.88 -9.79
N ILE A 136 0.82 -2.76 -9.49
CA ILE A 136 0.52 -4.16 -9.14
C ILE A 136 -0.37 -4.21 -7.89
N PHE A 137 -0.06 -3.41 -6.88
CA PHE A 137 -0.86 -3.34 -5.65
C PHE A 137 -2.29 -2.88 -5.93
N THR A 138 -2.47 -1.81 -6.70
CA THR A 138 -3.83 -1.29 -6.97
C THR A 138 -4.65 -2.27 -7.79
N GLU A 139 -4.04 -2.96 -8.75
CA GLU A 139 -4.72 -4.03 -9.49
C GLU A 139 -5.12 -5.18 -8.55
N ALA A 140 -4.20 -5.61 -7.68
CA ALA A 140 -4.47 -6.70 -6.73
C ALA A 140 -5.62 -6.34 -5.76
N LEU A 141 -5.66 -5.10 -5.30
CA LEU A 141 -6.72 -4.63 -4.42
C LEU A 141 -8.08 -4.59 -5.15
N TYR A 142 -8.08 -4.08 -6.38
CA TYR A 142 -9.28 -4.10 -7.21
C TYR A 142 -9.77 -5.54 -7.43
N ARG A 143 -8.87 -6.46 -7.77
CA ARG A 143 -9.20 -7.89 -7.95
C ARG A 143 -9.86 -8.46 -6.70
N ALA A 144 -9.30 -8.18 -5.52
CA ALA A 144 -9.88 -8.63 -4.26
C ALA A 144 -11.32 -8.11 -4.07
N CYS A 145 -11.56 -6.84 -4.40
CA CYS A 145 -12.91 -6.26 -4.35
C CYS A 145 -13.88 -7.00 -5.26
N THR A 146 -13.47 -7.35 -6.48
CA THR A 146 -14.32 -8.09 -7.42
C THR A 146 -14.61 -9.51 -6.92
N ILE A 147 -13.63 -10.17 -6.33
CA ILE A 147 -13.81 -11.51 -5.76
C ILE A 147 -14.84 -11.49 -4.62
N ILE A 148 -14.74 -10.52 -3.72
CA ILE A 148 -15.68 -10.37 -2.60
C ILE A 148 -17.11 -10.20 -3.10
N LYS A 149 -17.31 -9.48 -4.22
CA LYS A 149 -18.63 -9.27 -4.83
C LYS A 149 -19.09 -10.40 -5.74
N GLY A 150 -18.25 -11.41 -5.98
CA GLY A 150 -18.59 -12.51 -6.87
C GLY A 150 -18.63 -12.15 -8.34
N GLU A 151 -17.91 -11.12 -8.74
CA GLU A 151 -17.85 -10.66 -10.13
C GLU A 151 -16.78 -11.44 -10.93
N PRO A 152 -16.93 -11.53 -12.29
CA PRO A 152 -16.13 -12.44 -13.11
C PRO A 152 -14.76 -11.90 -13.55
N TYR A 153 -14.19 -10.92 -12.85
CA TYR A 153 -12.88 -10.36 -13.22
C TYR A 153 -11.75 -11.38 -12.97
N HIS A 154 -11.81 -12.12 -11.86
CA HIS A 154 -10.78 -13.09 -11.49
C HIS A 154 -11.11 -14.48 -12.00
N HIS A 155 -10.11 -15.16 -12.56
CA HIS A 155 -10.20 -16.57 -12.99
C HIS A 155 -9.08 -17.36 -12.32
N GLU A 156 -9.42 -18.46 -11.68
CA GLU A 156 -8.46 -19.43 -11.17
C GLU A 156 -8.39 -20.69 -11.99
#